data_6f77ccb8e2d3ad8608738db9ec2fde84
#
_entry.id   6f77ccb8e2d3ad8608738db9ec2fde84
#
_cell.length_a   1.000
_cell.length_b   1.000
_cell.length_c   1.000
_cell.angle_alpha   90.00
_cell.angle_beta   90.00
_cell.angle_gamma   90.00
#
_symmetry.space_group_name_H-M   'P 1'
#
loop_
_entity.id
_entity.type
_entity.pdbx_description
1 polymer ?
#
loop_
_entity_poly.entity_id
_entity_poly.type
_entity_poly.pdbx_seq_one_letter_code
_entity_poly.pdbx_strand_id
1 'polypeptide(L)'
;MKTRWINQTFITIFFSLFFLIHNSVTAGKYAAYVMDAYSGKVLHAENAYGRVHPASLTKVATLYMLFEALNQGRVKLDTKLKISAHAARQIPTKLGIPIGSTISVKHAILALVTKSANDIAVAVAEHLSGSEAAFAQQMTKRVRQLGLKSTLFKNASGVPNKQQITTAADMAKLLQIVIRDFPIYHKHYFGQKSFTYNGIVHANHNKLLGKVEGLDGGKTGFICASGFNISTSTIRNGNRLITVVMGGETSRWRDQRVISLTNKGFTKFKQPRLDPEFIEQSDLHELPNPRIVSENPLQQMNSFSPAGLPQVKRISYPSVATPNNTPSNALKKKNALTTSPNKIKKEKQDEWGVQIGTFKNANQAHMTAARLLAKLPDDIEEGQVSIARATRKQGNPYRARLVGFSKEAAQRVCYFIEQEGTPCLPFQKYRQEKMYTASAQ
;
A
#
# COMPACT_ATOMS: atom_id res chain seq x y z
N MET A 1 9.94 25.83 67.34
CA MET A 1 9.97 26.44 65.98
C MET A 1 10.97 25.75 65.00
N LYS A 2 11.21 24.46 65.08
CA LYS A 2 12.22 23.78 64.21
C LYS A 2 11.67 22.65 63.32
N THR A 3 10.36 22.36 63.34
CA THR A 3 9.77 21.21 62.63
C THR A 3 8.97 21.59 61.34
N ARG A 4 8.86 22.87 61.01
CA ARG A 4 8.05 23.30 59.83
C ARG A 4 8.86 23.48 58.53
N TRP A 5 10.18 23.50 58.59
CA TRP A 5 11.03 23.74 57.41
C TRP A 5 11.44 22.47 56.66
N ILE A 6 11.40 21.30 57.32
CA ILE A 6 11.81 20.02 56.72
C ILE A 6 10.72 19.50 55.71
N ASN A 7 9.45 19.81 55.94
CA ASN A 7 8.37 19.29 55.09
C ASN A 7 8.22 20.04 53.76
N GLN A 8 8.64 21.34 53.68
CA GLN A 8 8.53 22.09 52.40
C GLN A 8 9.64 21.73 51.42
N THR A 9 10.83 21.40 51.93
CA THR A 9 11.97 21.02 51.07
C THR A 9 11.78 19.63 50.46
N PHE A 10 11.17 18.70 51.15
CA PHE A 10 10.83 17.38 50.60
C PHE A 10 9.72 17.38 49.55
N ILE A 11 8.73 18.25 49.69
CA ILE A 11 7.64 18.37 48.74
C ILE A 11 8.12 19.01 47.43
N THR A 12 9.03 19.99 47.51
CA THR A 12 9.60 20.63 46.29
C THR A 12 10.54 19.70 45.53
N ILE A 13 11.31 18.86 46.22
CA ILE A 13 12.19 17.88 45.56
C ILE A 13 11.37 16.76 44.93
N PHE A 14 10.28 16.29 45.55
CA PHE A 14 9.41 15.28 44.98
C PHE A 14 8.63 15.75 43.77
N PHE A 15 8.21 17.03 43.70
CA PHE A 15 7.57 17.64 42.55
C PHE A 15 8.56 17.92 41.40
N SER A 16 9.81 18.27 41.67
CA SER A 16 10.86 18.43 40.65
C SER A 16 11.29 17.10 40.03
N LEU A 17 11.27 16.00 40.80
CA LEU A 17 11.61 14.67 40.28
C LEU A 17 10.51 14.07 39.38
N PHE A 18 9.24 14.47 39.57
CA PHE A 18 8.12 14.00 38.76
C PHE A 18 8.06 14.67 37.38
N PHE A 19 8.68 15.85 37.21
CA PHE A 19 8.74 16.56 35.92
C PHE A 19 9.89 16.08 35.02
N LEU A 20 10.81 15.25 35.51
CA LEU A 20 11.95 14.73 34.75
C LEU A 20 11.69 13.40 34.02
N ILE A 21 10.49 12.79 34.12
CA ILE A 21 10.20 11.50 33.50
C ILE A 21 9.24 11.61 32.30
N HIS A 22 9.04 12.78 31.75
CA HIS A 22 8.35 12.92 30.46
C HIS A 22 9.34 13.14 29.32
N ASN A 23 10.38 12.30 29.24
CA ASN A 23 11.00 12.02 27.97
C ASN A 23 10.04 11.14 27.17
N SER A 24 9.01 11.74 26.55
CA SER A 24 8.36 11.15 25.41
C SER A 24 9.45 10.99 24.36
N VAL A 25 10.06 9.82 24.32
CA VAL A 25 10.78 9.34 23.16
C VAL A 25 9.74 9.32 22.06
N THR A 26 9.58 10.44 21.35
CA THR A 26 8.96 10.46 20.05
C THR A 26 9.78 9.49 19.22
N ALA A 27 9.29 8.27 19.06
CA ALA A 27 9.88 7.31 18.14
C ALA A 27 10.07 8.07 16.82
N GLY A 28 11.33 8.29 16.45
CA GLY A 28 11.65 9.09 15.26
C GLY A 28 10.88 8.51 14.08
N LYS A 29 10.22 9.36 13.29
CA LYS A 29 9.48 8.96 12.08
C LYS A 29 10.36 8.17 11.11
N TYR A 30 11.66 8.41 11.14
CA TYR A 30 12.64 7.83 10.23
C TYR A 30 13.20 6.51 10.73
N ALA A 31 13.25 5.51 9.82
CA ALA A 31 13.94 4.25 10.02
C ALA A 31 14.53 3.76 8.70
N ALA A 32 15.73 3.16 8.75
CA ALA A 32 16.37 2.59 7.57
C ALA A 32 17.02 1.25 7.88
N TYR A 33 17.02 0.36 6.86
CA TYR A 33 17.66 -0.93 6.94
C TYR A 33 18.18 -1.37 5.58
N VAL A 34 19.44 -1.83 5.56
CA VAL A 34 20.06 -2.41 4.34
C VAL A 34 20.64 -3.76 4.71
N MET A 35 20.33 -4.78 3.92
CA MET A 35 20.85 -6.12 4.11
C MET A 35 21.25 -6.77 2.79
N ASP A 36 22.24 -7.65 2.86
CA ASP A 36 22.50 -8.62 1.80
C ASP A 36 21.34 -9.63 1.77
N ALA A 37 20.68 -9.72 0.63
CA ALA A 37 19.49 -10.55 0.48
C ALA A 37 19.79 -12.06 0.59
N TYR A 38 21.00 -12.50 0.28
CA TYR A 38 21.36 -13.91 0.31
C TYR A 38 21.79 -14.37 1.72
N SER A 39 22.70 -13.65 2.34
CA SER A 39 23.23 -14.03 3.66
C SER A 39 22.39 -13.51 4.83
N GLY A 40 21.52 -12.53 4.60
CA GLY A 40 20.82 -11.83 5.67
C GLY A 40 21.72 -10.86 6.44
N LYS A 41 23.00 -10.68 6.06
CA LYS A 41 23.94 -9.79 6.75
C LYS A 41 23.45 -8.36 6.70
N VAL A 42 23.38 -7.73 7.88
CA VAL A 42 23.02 -6.32 8.01
C VAL A 42 24.17 -5.43 7.59
N LEU A 43 23.93 -4.53 6.67
CA LEU A 43 24.92 -3.58 6.16
C LEU A 43 24.68 -2.16 6.69
N HIS A 44 23.43 -1.82 7.01
CA HIS A 44 23.06 -0.58 7.66
C HIS A 44 21.78 -0.76 8.46
N ALA A 45 21.72 -0.18 9.66
CA ALA A 45 20.54 -0.15 10.50
C ALA A 45 20.49 1.18 11.23
N GLU A 46 19.38 1.90 11.08
CA GLU A 46 19.13 3.16 11.76
C GLU A 46 17.66 3.14 12.21
N ASN A 47 17.43 3.17 13.51
CA ASN A 47 16.09 2.99 14.11
C ASN A 47 15.32 1.77 13.53
N ALA A 48 16.05 0.77 13.03
CA ALA A 48 15.54 -0.29 12.16
C ALA A 48 14.52 -1.22 12.84
N TYR A 49 14.53 -1.29 14.16
CA TYR A 49 13.64 -2.11 14.98
C TYR A 49 12.59 -1.28 15.71
N GLY A 50 12.60 0.03 15.54
CA GLY A 50 11.56 0.95 16.01
C GLY A 50 10.20 0.66 15.36
N ARG A 51 9.12 0.76 16.13
CA ARG A 51 7.76 0.54 15.62
C ARG A 51 7.33 1.72 14.74
N VAL A 52 6.92 1.40 13.52
CA VAL A 52 6.44 2.36 12.52
C VAL A 52 5.21 1.80 11.81
N HIS A 53 4.48 2.64 11.09
CA HIS A 53 3.36 2.17 10.28
C HIS A 53 3.83 1.77 8.87
N PRO A 54 3.45 0.58 8.38
CA PRO A 54 3.91 0.09 7.06
C PRO A 54 3.35 0.89 5.88
N ALA A 55 2.18 1.53 6.04
CA ALA A 55 1.41 2.05 4.92
C ALA A 55 1.26 0.96 3.82
N SER A 56 1.34 1.32 2.54
CA SER A 56 1.18 0.35 1.43
C SER A 56 2.33 -0.67 1.29
N LEU A 57 3.37 -0.64 2.13
CA LEU A 57 4.30 -1.78 2.22
C LEU A 57 3.57 -3.04 2.70
N THR A 58 2.44 -2.91 3.39
CA THR A 58 1.50 -3.99 3.74
C THR A 58 1.17 -4.88 2.54
N LYS A 59 1.03 -4.29 1.35
CA LYS A 59 0.68 -5.03 0.13
C LYS A 59 1.74 -6.06 -0.30
N VAL A 60 2.98 -5.96 0.20
CA VAL A 60 3.99 -7.00 0.01
C VAL A 60 3.57 -8.29 0.72
N ALA A 61 2.98 -8.18 1.92
CA ALA A 61 2.42 -9.34 2.63
C ALA A 61 1.15 -9.87 1.94
N THR A 62 0.29 -9.00 1.43
CA THR A 62 -0.89 -9.38 0.63
C THR A 62 -0.47 -10.14 -0.62
N LEU A 63 0.55 -9.68 -1.34
CA LEU A 63 1.13 -10.37 -2.49
C LEU A 63 1.75 -11.70 -2.09
N TYR A 64 2.46 -11.77 -0.96
CA TYR A 64 3.01 -13.04 -0.45
C TYR A 64 1.91 -14.10 -0.26
N MET A 65 0.81 -13.73 0.40
CA MET A 65 -0.33 -14.65 0.61
C MET A 65 -0.99 -15.07 -0.72
N LEU A 66 -1.05 -14.15 -1.69
CA LEU A 66 -1.61 -14.44 -3.01
C LEU A 66 -0.68 -15.36 -3.82
N PHE A 67 0.63 -15.16 -3.76
CA PHE A 67 1.61 -16.04 -4.41
C PHE A 67 1.62 -17.44 -3.77
N GLU A 68 1.47 -17.51 -2.46
CA GLU A 68 1.33 -18.78 -1.75
C GLU A 68 0.06 -19.52 -2.19
N ALA A 69 -1.05 -18.81 -2.40
CA ALA A 69 -2.28 -19.38 -2.92
C ALA A 69 -2.16 -19.84 -4.37
N LEU A 70 -1.40 -19.13 -5.21
CA LEU A 70 -1.07 -19.54 -6.58
C LEU A 70 -0.22 -20.82 -6.60
N ASN A 71 0.84 -20.88 -5.80
CA ASN A 71 1.71 -22.06 -5.71
C ASN A 71 1.00 -23.30 -5.17
N GLN A 72 0.00 -23.10 -4.30
CA GLN A 72 -0.85 -24.17 -3.77
C GLN A 72 -2.01 -24.55 -4.71
N GLY A 73 -2.14 -23.93 -5.87
CA GLY A 73 -3.23 -24.19 -6.82
C GLY A 73 -4.62 -23.72 -6.35
N ARG A 74 -4.72 -23.00 -5.21
CA ARG A 74 -6.00 -22.48 -4.69
C ARG A 74 -6.60 -21.40 -5.58
N VAL A 75 -5.78 -20.70 -6.32
CA VAL A 75 -6.14 -19.73 -7.37
C VAL A 75 -5.20 -19.90 -8.56
N LYS A 76 -5.64 -19.42 -9.74
CA LYS A 76 -4.86 -19.34 -10.97
C LYS A 76 -4.72 -17.87 -11.39
N LEU A 77 -3.83 -17.54 -12.33
CA LEU A 77 -3.63 -16.17 -12.81
C LEU A 77 -4.88 -15.59 -13.49
N ASP A 78 -5.72 -16.43 -14.08
CA ASP A 78 -6.99 -16.06 -14.73
C ASP A 78 -8.20 -16.06 -13.77
N THR A 79 -8.05 -16.61 -12.55
CA THR A 79 -9.11 -16.60 -11.52
C THR A 79 -9.65 -15.19 -11.34
N LYS A 80 -10.99 -15.06 -11.33
CA LYS A 80 -11.70 -13.78 -11.21
C LYS A 80 -11.98 -13.45 -9.74
N LEU A 81 -11.44 -12.35 -9.28
CA LEU A 81 -11.71 -11.79 -7.95
C LEU A 81 -12.90 -10.83 -8.07
N LYS A 82 -13.93 -11.02 -7.26
CA LYS A 82 -15.12 -10.16 -7.23
C LYS A 82 -14.82 -8.85 -6.49
N ILE A 83 -15.31 -7.74 -7.00
CA ILE A 83 -15.25 -6.43 -6.33
C ILE A 83 -16.50 -6.27 -5.47
N SER A 84 -16.33 -6.36 -4.17
CA SER A 84 -17.40 -6.13 -3.20
C SER A 84 -17.70 -4.64 -3.00
N ALA A 85 -18.81 -4.33 -2.35
CA ALA A 85 -19.09 -2.97 -1.91
C ALA A 85 -18.04 -2.43 -0.93
N HIS A 86 -17.44 -3.29 -0.09
CA HIS A 86 -16.35 -2.92 0.82
C HIS A 86 -15.07 -2.59 0.04
N ALA A 87 -14.68 -3.43 -0.92
CA ALA A 87 -13.54 -3.17 -1.81
C ALA A 87 -13.71 -1.85 -2.59
N ALA A 88 -14.85 -1.64 -3.24
CA ALA A 88 -15.10 -0.45 -4.06
C ALA A 88 -15.09 0.87 -3.26
N ARG A 89 -15.48 0.82 -1.96
CA ARG A 89 -15.48 1.99 -1.06
C ARG A 89 -14.12 2.33 -0.46
N GLN A 90 -13.06 1.56 -0.77
CA GLN A 90 -11.73 1.87 -0.25
C GLN A 90 -11.25 3.26 -0.67
N ILE A 91 -10.50 3.89 0.24
CA ILE A 91 -9.87 5.19 -0.05
C ILE A 91 -8.81 5.04 -1.14
N PRO A 92 -8.49 6.09 -1.93
CA PRO A 92 -7.38 6.08 -2.87
C PRO A 92 -6.04 5.74 -2.20
N THR A 93 -5.10 5.10 -2.92
CA THR A 93 -5.16 4.80 -4.35
C THR A 93 -5.93 3.53 -4.64
N LYS A 94 -6.70 3.52 -5.72
CA LYS A 94 -7.52 2.39 -6.14
C LYS A 94 -7.65 2.34 -7.67
N LEU A 95 -8.05 1.22 -8.24
CA LEU A 95 -8.41 1.13 -9.65
C LEU A 95 -9.79 1.72 -9.93
N GLY A 96 -10.68 1.74 -8.94
CA GLY A 96 -12.03 2.24 -9.08
C GLY A 96 -12.95 1.32 -9.89
N ILE A 97 -12.78 0.01 -9.76
CA ILE A 97 -13.60 -0.98 -10.45
C ILE A 97 -15.00 -1.00 -9.82
N PRO A 98 -16.10 -1.02 -10.63
CA PRO A 98 -17.46 -1.02 -10.13
C PRO A 98 -17.78 -2.24 -9.24
N ILE A 99 -18.71 -2.06 -8.29
CA ILE A 99 -19.23 -3.14 -7.44
C ILE A 99 -19.83 -4.24 -8.32
N GLY A 100 -19.56 -5.49 -7.97
CA GLY A 100 -20.05 -6.67 -8.70
C GLY A 100 -19.20 -7.07 -9.88
N SER A 101 -18.34 -6.20 -10.39
CA SER A 101 -17.35 -6.52 -11.44
C SER A 101 -16.26 -7.45 -10.91
N THR A 102 -15.42 -7.93 -11.82
CA THR A 102 -14.31 -8.82 -11.47
C THR A 102 -12.99 -8.35 -12.07
N ILE A 103 -11.89 -8.76 -11.43
CA ILE A 103 -10.53 -8.59 -11.95
C ILE A 103 -9.79 -9.92 -11.90
N SER A 104 -8.98 -10.25 -12.89
CA SER A 104 -8.15 -11.47 -12.82
C SER A 104 -7.02 -11.33 -11.80
N VAL A 105 -6.59 -12.43 -11.21
CA VAL A 105 -5.43 -12.46 -10.28
C VAL A 105 -4.19 -11.83 -10.92
N LYS A 106 -3.91 -12.10 -12.21
CA LYS A 106 -2.79 -11.47 -12.95
C LYS A 106 -2.87 -9.94 -12.90
N HIS A 107 -4.02 -9.36 -13.22
CA HIS A 107 -4.21 -7.90 -13.16
C HIS A 107 -4.25 -7.37 -11.72
N ALA A 108 -4.73 -8.17 -10.77
CA ALA A 108 -4.69 -7.81 -9.36
C ALA A 108 -3.24 -7.66 -8.84
N ILE A 109 -2.33 -8.59 -9.19
CA ILE A 109 -0.91 -8.50 -8.85
C ILE A 109 -0.31 -7.21 -9.43
N LEU A 110 -0.54 -6.94 -10.73
CA LEU A 110 -0.05 -5.72 -11.39
C LEU A 110 -0.59 -4.46 -10.72
N ALA A 111 -1.88 -4.42 -10.38
CA ALA A 111 -2.51 -3.29 -9.69
C ALA A 111 -1.94 -3.06 -8.28
N LEU A 112 -1.65 -4.13 -7.53
CA LEU A 112 -1.06 -4.05 -6.19
C LEU A 112 0.38 -3.53 -6.24
N VAL A 113 1.17 -3.99 -7.20
CA VAL A 113 2.60 -3.61 -7.33
C VAL A 113 2.72 -2.18 -7.85
N THR A 114 2.04 -1.83 -8.94
CA THR A 114 2.24 -0.56 -9.65
C THR A 114 1.39 0.57 -9.09
N LYS A 115 0.06 0.44 -9.17
CA LYS A 115 -0.91 1.45 -8.72
C LYS A 115 -1.10 1.45 -7.21
N SER A 116 -0.66 0.38 -6.52
CA SER A 116 -0.89 0.23 -5.07
C SER A 116 -2.38 0.22 -4.68
N ALA A 117 -3.22 -0.38 -5.51
CA ALA A 117 -4.68 -0.32 -5.44
C ALA A 117 -5.25 -0.92 -4.15
N ASN A 118 -5.93 -0.09 -3.34
CA ASN A 118 -6.50 -0.50 -2.04
C ASN A 118 -7.74 -1.39 -2.23
N ASP A 119 -8.60 -1.06 -3.20
CA ASP A 119 -9.76 -1.86 -3.58
C ASP A 119 -9.37 -3.28 -3.99
N ILE A 120 -8.26 -3.43 -4.70
CA ILE A 120 -7.78 -4.73 -5.15
C ILE A 120 -7.14 -5.51 -3.99
N ALA A 121 -6.48 -4.86 -3.04
CA ALA A 121 -6.00 -5.53 -1.85
C ALA A 121 -7.14 -6.15 -1.04
N VAL A 122 -8.25 -5.43 -0.91
CA VAL A 122 -9.46 -5.93 -0.25
C VAL A 122 -10.10 -7.07 -1.03
N ALA A 123 -10.22 -6.96 -2.36
CA ALA A 123 -10.77 -8.02 -3.20
C ALA A 123 -9.96 -9.33 -3.10
N VAL A 124 -8.61 -9.23 -3.05
CA VAL A 124 -7.73 -10.38 -2.79
C VAL A 124 -8.01 -10.97 -1.40
N ALA A 125 -8.10 -10.12 -0.38
CA ALA A 125 -8.32 -10.53 0.99
C ALA A 125 -9.66 -11.27 1.17
N GLU A 126 -10.73 -10.72 0.62
CA GLU A 126 -12.07 -11.31 0.66
C GLU A 126 -12.12 -12.64 -0.10
N HIS A 127 -11.47 -12.73 -1.26
CA HIS A 127 -11.42 -13.97 -2.05
C HIS A 127 -10.68 -15.09 -1.31
N LEU A 128 -9.53 -14.77 -0.68
CA LEU A 128 -8.69 -15.79 -0.03
C LEU A 128 -9.16 -16.20 1.36
N SER A 129 -9.91 -15.35 2.06
CA SER A 129 -10.24 -15.53 3.48
C SER A 129 -11.68 -15.18 3.86
N GLY A 130 -12.55 -14.89 2.88
CA GLY A 130 -13.96 -14.54 3.09
C GLY A 130 -14.17 -13.10 3.60
N SER A 131 -13.20 -12.50 4.29
CA SER A 131 -13.25 -11.10 4.72
C SER A 131 -11.85 -10.50 4.88
N GLU A 132 -11.75 -9.18 4.77
CA GLU A 132 -10.48 -8.46 5.00
C GLU A 132 -9.98 -8.65 6.44
N ALA A 133 -10.87 -8.70 7.43
CA ALA A 133 -10.51 -8.90 8.83
C ALA A 133 -9.90 -10.30 9.07
N ALA A 134 -10.51 -11.36 8.55
CA ALA A 134 -9.98 -12.72 8.61
C ALA A 134 -8.63 -12.82 7.88
N PHE A 135 -8.52 -12.18 6.71
CA PHE A 135 -7.27 -12.14 5.96
C PHE A 135 -6.14 -11.45 6.75
N ALA A 136 -6.39 -10.31 7.37
CA ALA A 136 -5.41 -9.58 8.16
C ALA A 136 -4.91 -10.40 9.36
N GLN A 137 -5.78 -11.20 9.99
CA GLN A 137 -5.40 -12.13 11.04
C GLN A 137 -4.51 -13.25 10.50
N GLN A 138 -4.90 -13.89 9.39
CA GLN A 138 -4.11 -14.94 8.74
C GLN A 138 -2.75 -14.39 8.26
N MET A 139 -2.74 -13.21 7.63
CA MET A 139 -1.52 -12.53 7.20
C MET A 139 -0.58 -12.26 8.38
N THR A 140 -1.11 -11.78 9.51
CA THR A 140 -0.31 -11.57 10.73
C THR A 140 0.26 -12.88 11.27
N LYS A 141 -0.57 -13.94 11.33
CA LYS A 141 -0.12 -15.27 11.77
C LYS A 141 1.00 -15.78 10.84
N ARG A 142 0.81 -15.65 9.53
CA ARG A 142 1.78 -16.13 8.53
C ARG A 142 3.11 -15.40 8.61
N VAL A 143 3.13 -14.07 8.67
CA VAL A 143 4.39 -13.32 8.73
C VAL A 143 5.14 -13.56 10.04
N ARG A 144 4.45 -13.83 11.15
CA ARG A 144 5.08 -14.24 12.40
C ARG A 144 5.78 -15.60 12.28
N GLN A 145 5.16 -16.57 11.60
CA GLN A 145 5.78 -17.87 11.27
C GLN A 145 7.04 -17.69 10.42
N LEU A 146 7.04 -16.70 9.53
CA LEU A 146 8.18 -16.31 8.72
C LEU A 146 9.24 -15.51 9.50
N GLY A 147 8.97 -15.24 10.78
CA GLY A 147 9.91 -14.59 11.70
C GLY A 147 9.85 -13.06 11.71
N LEU A 148 8.77 -12.44 11.21
CA LEU A 148 8.50 -11.02 11.39
C LEU A 148 7.78 -10.79 12.72
N LYS A 149 8.54 -10.75 13.80
CA LYS A 149 8.00 -10.78 15.17
C LYS A 149 7.36 -9.45 15.60
N SER A 150 7.75 -8.34 15.00
CA SER A 150 7.30 -6.98 15.35
C SER A 150 6.21 -6.43 14.43
N THR A 151 5.65 -7.29 13.56
CA THR A 151 4.65 -6.89 12.57
C THR A 151 3.25 -7.37 12.94
N LEU A 152 2.30 -6.44 12.89
CA LEU A 152 0.86 -6.69 13.07
C LEU A 152 0.07 -5.99 11.96
N PHE A 153 -0.67 -6.76 11.18
CA PHE A 153 -1.58 -6.24 10.16
C PHE A 153 -3.02 -6.20 10.66
N LYS A 154 -3.76 -5.17 10.25
CA LYS A 154 -5.18 -4.96 10.56
C LYS A 154 -6.04 -4.83 9.31
N ASN A 155 -5.42 -4.69 8.14
CA ASN A 155 -6.06 -4.65 6.83
C ASN A 155 -5.08 -5.13 5.76
N ALA A 156 -5.58 -5.37 4.56
CA ALA A 156 -4.81 -5.90 3.44
C ALA A 156 -4.05 -4.82 2.65
N SER A 157 -4.39 -3.57 2.81
CA SER A 157 -3.95 -2.48 1.92
C SER A 157 -2.89 -1.56 2.54
N GLY A 158 -2.86 -1.44 3.87
CA GLY A 158 -2.01 -0.50 4.57
C GLY A 158 -2.66 0.86 4.81
N VAL A 159 -3.98 0.97 4.63
CA VAL A 159 -4.74 2.17 5.03
C VAL A 159 -4.58 2.43 6.54
N PRO A 160 -4.74 3.69 6.98
CA PRO A 160 -4.46 4.06 8.36
C PRO A 160 -5.19 3.21 9.40
N ASN A 161 -4.43 2.64 10.31
CA ASN A 161 -4.93 1.95 11.50
C ASN A 161 -3.85 2.05 12.59
N LYS A 162 -4.20 2.61 13.76
CA LYS A 162 -3.24 2.83 14.85
C LYS A 162 -2.56 1.56 15.35
N GLN A 163 -3.21 0.41 15.22
CA GLN A 163 -2.67 -0.88 15.66
C GLN A 163 -1.86 -1.59 14.58
N GLN A 164 -1.88 -1.12 13.33
CA GLN A 164 -1.09 -1.70 12.25
C GLN A 164 0.33 -1.17 12.30
N ILE A 165 1.24 -2.03 12.73
CA ILE A 165 2.63 -1.68 13.02
C ILE A 165 3.60 -2.67 12.37
N THR A 166 4.83 -2.20 12.13
CA THR A 166 5.95 -2.99 11.62
C THR A 166 7.27 -2.35 12.05
N THR A 167 8.38 -2.84 11.50
CA THR A 167 9.73 -2.27 11.60
C THR A 167 10.39 -2.27 10.22
N ALA A 168 11.41 -1.44 10.01
CA ALA A 168 12.16 -1.45 8.75
C ALA A 168 12.86 -2.81 8.54
N ALA A 169 13.36 -3.43 9.58
CA ALA A 169 13.96 -4.76 9.54
C ALA A 169 12.95 -5.84 9.13
N ASP A 170 11.72 -5.82 9.67
CA ASP A 170 10.67 -6.77 9.29
C ASP A 170 10.27 -6.59 7.82
N MET A 171 10.16 -5.35 7.32
CA MET A 171 9.82 -5.09 5.91
C MET A 171 10.93 -5.53 4.97
N ALA A 172 12.19 -5.38 5.36
CA ALA A 172 13.32 -5.91 4.58
C ALA A 172 13.28 -7.44 4.53
N LYS A 173 13.06 -8.09 5.66
CA LYS A 173 12.91 -9.54 5.75
C LYS A 173 11.72 -10.04 4.92
N LEU A 174 10.60 -9.32 4.94
CA LEU A 174 9.44 -9.69 4.13
C LEU A 174 9.75 -9.68 2.62
N LEU A 175 10.42 -8.63 2.13
CA LEU A 175 10.80 -8.58 0.73
C LEU A 175 11.84 -9.65 0.38
N GLN A 176 12.81 -9.94 1.27
CA GLN A 176 13.74 -11.05 1.12
C GLN A 176 13.00 -12.38 0.94
N ILE A 177 12.01 -12.63 1.79
CA ILE A 177 11.23 -13.87 1.78
C ILE A 177 10.42 -13.97 0.48
N VAL A 178 9.80 -12.88 0.00
CA VAL A 178 9.11 -12.86 -1.31
C VAL A 178 10.06 -13.24 -2.44
N ILE A 179 11.28 -12.68 -2.44
CA ILE A 179 12.27 -12.98 -3.48
C ILE A 179 12.74 -14.43 -3.41
N ARG A 180 12.94 -14.97 -2.20
CA ARG A 180 13.39 -16.34 -1.98
C ARG A 180 12.31 -17.37 -2.35
N ASP A 181 11.08 -17.15 -1.87
CA ASP A 181 10.00 -18.14 -1.99
C ASP A 181 9.28 -18.04 -3.34
N PHE A 182 9.29 -16.85 -3.96
CA PHE A 182 8.56 -16.55 -5.19
C PHE A 182 9.43 -15.78 -6.21
N PRO A 183 10.63 -16.28 -6.58
CA PRO A 183 11.57 -15.55 -7.42
C PRO A 183 11.00 -15.20 -8.79
N ILE A 184 10.21 -16.10 -9.39
CA ILE A 184 9.57 -15.90 -10.70
C ILE A 184 8.54 -14.76 -10.62
N TYR A 185 7.68 -14.74 -9.60
CA TYR A 185 6.71 -13.67 -9.43
C TYR A 185 7.39 -12.33 -9.12
N HIS A 186 8.44 -12.33 -8.30
CA HIS A 186 9.21 -11.11 -8.04
C HIS A 186 9.81 -10.58 -9.36
N LYS A 187 10.56 -11.39 -10.11
CA LYS A 187 11.18 -11.02 -11.37
C LYS A 187 10.18 -10.47 -12.38
N HIS A 188 9.01 -11.13 -12.49
CA HIS A 188 8.00 -10.77 -13.50
C HIS A 188 7.18 -9.53 -13.16
N TYR A 189 6.86 -9.31 -11.88
CA TYR A 189 5.89 -8.29 -11.49
C TYR A 189 6.48 -7.07 -10.78
N PHE A 190 7.48 -7.24 -9.87
CA PHE A 190 7.90 -6.13 -9.00
C PHE A 190 8.70 -5.04 -9.71
N GLY A 191 9.30 -5.36 -10.86
CA GLY A 191 10.04 -4.43 -11.72
C GLY A 191 9.19 -3.70 -12.76
N GLN A 192 7.89 -3.96 -12.84
CA GLN A 192 7.02 -3.36 -13.85
C GLN A 192 6.89 -1.85 -13.64
N LYS A 193 7.26 -1.05 -14.67
CA LYS A 193 7.19 0.43 -14.63
C LYS A 193 5.75 0.95 -14.75
N SER A 194 4.88 0.19 -15.40
CA SER A 194 3.46 0.50 -15.58
C SER A 194 2.70 -0.76 -15.97
N PHE A 195 1.37 -0.71 -15.95
CA PHE A 195 0.51 -1.69 -16.58
C PHE A 195 -0.73 -1.01 -17.15
N THR A 196 -1.33 -1.63 -18.17
CA THR A 196 -2.57 -1.14 -18.78
C THR A 196 -3.74 -1.97 -18.28
N TYR A 197 -4.79 -1.31 -17.82
CA TYR A 197 -6.04 -1.94 -17.43
C TYR A 197 -7.22 -1.17 -18.00
N ASN A 198 -8.10 -1.84 -18.75
CA ASN A 198 -9.25 -1.24 -19.46
C ASN A 198 -8.86 0.01 -20.29
N GLY A 199 -7.73 -0.05 -21.01
CA GLY A 199 -7.24 1.06 -21.84
C GLY A 199 -6.52 2.18 -21.07
N ILE A 200 -6.49 2.13 -19.72
CA ILE A 200 -5.83 3.14 -18.89
C ILE A 200 -4.45 2.63 -18.47
N VAL A 201 -3.41 3.45 -18.70
CA VAL A 201 -2.04 3.18 -18.25
C VAL A 201 -1.87 3.65 -16.81
N HIS A 202 -1.46 2.74 -15.95
CA HIS A 202 -1.15 3.01 -14.54
C HIS A 202 0.35 2.92 -14.31
N ALA A 203 1.00 4.05 -14.02
CA ALA A 203 2.42 4.10 -13.72
C ALA A 203 2.73 3.53 -12.32
N ASN A 204 3.93 2.96 -12.17
CA ASN A 204 4.40 2.51 -10.86
C ASN A 204 4.77 3.71 -9.99
N HIS A 205 4.36 3.66 -8.71
CA HIS A 205 4.73 4.67 -7.72
C HIS A 205 6.22 4.64 -7.36
N ASN A 206 6.93 3.55 -7.64
CA ASN A 206 8.37 3.47 -7.48
C ASN A 206 9.08 4.13 -8.67
N LYS A 207 9.40 5.42 -8.55
CA LYS A 207 10.05 6.22 -9.59
C LYS A 207 11.55 5.90 -9.78
N LEU A 208 12.10 5.00 -8.96
CA LEU A 208 13.49 4.54 -9.06
C LEU A 208 13.68 3.44 -10.12
N LEU A 209 12.60 2.77 -10.52
CA LEU A 209 12.61 1.74 -11.57
C LEU A 209 13.12 2.30 -12.90
N GLY A 210 14.19 1.70 -13.43
CA GLY A 210 14.86 2.13 -14.66
C GLY A 210 15.71 3.40 -14.52
N LYS A 211 15.83 3.97 -13.30
CA LYS A 211 16.73 5.10 -13.01
C LYS A 211 17.90 4.70 -12.12
N VAL A 212 17.73 3.69 -11.28
CA VAL A 212 18.78 3.16 -10.41
C VAL A 212 19.27 1.86 -11.00
N GLU A 213 20.56 1.80 -11.28
CA GLU A 213 21.20 0.60 -11.85
C GLU A 213 20.96 -0.62 -10.97
N GLY A 214 20.49 -1.70 -11.59
CA GLY A 214 20.22 -2.97 -10.94
C GLY A 214 18.98 -3.01 -10.04
N LEU A 215 18.21 -1.92 -9.94
CA LEU A 215 16.95 -1.92 -9.15
C LEU A 215 15.88 -2.70 -9.93
N ASP A 216 15.52 -3.87 -9.41
CA ASP A 216 14.64 -4.84 -10.06
C ASP A 216 13.27 -5.00 -9.41
N GLY A 217 12.99 -4.25 -8.34
CA GLY A 217 11.67 -4.28 -7.73
C GLY A 217 11.57 -3.51 -6.42
N GLY A 218 10.35 -3.50 -5.91
CA GLY A 218 10.07 -2.90 -4.61
C GLY A 218 8.65 -2.39 -4.48
N LYS A 219 8.37 -1.79 -3.32
CA LYS A 219 7.06 -1.22 -3.01
C LYS A 219 7.21 0.09 -2.26
N THR A 220 6.41 1.09 -2.66
CA THR A 220 6.28 2.37 -1.95
C THR A 220 5.08 2.36 -1.01
N GLY A 221 5.08 3.24 -0.02
CA GLY A 221 3.97 3.46 0.88
C GLY A 221 3.97 4.88 1.44
N PHE A 222 2.79 5.42 1.70
CA PHE A 222 2.62 6.69 2.38
C PHE A 222 1.33 6.68 3.19
N ILE A 223 1.41 7.11 4.41
CA ILE A 223 0.32 7.67 5.23
C ILE A 223 0.89 8.80 6.08
N CYS A 224 0.08 9.76 6.46
CA CYS A 224 0.55 10.91 7.24
C CYS A 224 1.28 10.49 8.53
N ALA A 225 0.83 9.42 9.17
CA ALA A 225 1.44 8.92 10.42
C ALA A 225 2.84 8.29 10.22
N SER A 226 3.16 7.79 9.03
CA SER A 226 4.47 7.18 8.75
C SER A 226 5.39 8.01 7.88
N GLY A 227 4.89 9.01 7.16
CA GLY A 227 5.66 9.65 6.08
C GLY A 227 5.85 8.73 4.87
N PHE A 228 6.83 9.03 4.02
CA PHE A 228 7.11 8.30 2.77
C PHE A 228 7.98 7.08 3.05
N ASN A 229 7.47 5.91 2.68
CA ASN A 229 8.11 4.61 2.87
C ASN A 229 8.48 3.98 1.53
N ILE A 230 9.53 3.17 1.51
CA ILE A 230 9.87 2.31 0.38
C ILE A 230 10.67 1.10 0.86
N SER A 231 10.45 -0.04 0.20
CA SER A 231 11.30 -1.23 0.27
C SER A 231 11.73 -1.58 -1.15
N THR A 232 13.03 -1.73 -1.41
CA THR A 232 13.59 -2.01 -2.73
C THR A 232 14.51 -3.21 -2.73
N SER A 233 14.55 -3.89 -3.87
CA SER A 233 15.55 -4.89 -4.22
C SER A 233 16.43 -4.32 -5.33
N THR A 234 17.74 -4.51 -5.22
CA THR A 234 18.73 -4.06 -6.21
C THR A 234 19.80 -5.12 -6.36
N ILE A 235 20.12 -5.50 -7.60
CA ILE A 235 21.16 -6.48 -7.92
C ILE A 235 22.27 -5.83 -8.74
N ARG A 236 23.54 -6.01 -8.35
CA ARG A 236 24.73 -5.58 -9.11
C ARG A 236 25.82 -6.62 -8.93
N ASN A 237 26.45 -7.01 -10.03
CA ASN A 237 27.53 -8.00 -10.03
C ASN A 237 27.19 -9.27 -9.21
N GLY A 238 25.96 -9.79 -9.39
CA GLY A 238 25.44 -10.96 -8.66
C GLY A 238 25.12 -10.74 -7.19
N ASN A 239 25.48 -9.62 -6.59
CA ASN A 239 25.11 -9.28 -5.22
C ASN A 239 23.75 -8.60 -5.18
N ARG A 240 22.86 -9.04 -4.29
CA ARG A 240 21.51 -8.46 -4.12
C ARG A 240 21.40 -7.76 -2.78
N LEU A 241 20.97 -6.51 -2.81
CA LEU A 241 20.64 -5.74 -1.62
C LEU A 241 19.13 -5.53 -1.48
N ILE A 242 18.65 -5.59 -0.24
CA ILE A 242 17.36 -5.05 0.12
C ILE A 242 17.58 -3.79 0.93
N THR A 243 16.99 -2.68 0.47
CA THR A 243 17.06 -1.39 1.13
C THR A 243 15.66 -0.94 1.50
N VAL A 244 15.44 -0.66 2.79
CA VAL A 244 14.18 -0.12 3.32
C VAL A 244 14.45 1.25 3.91
N VAL A 245 13.61 2.22 3.54
CA VAL A 245 13.56 3.56 4.14
C VAL A 245 12.10 3.83 4.51
N MET A 246 11.88 4.20 5.76
CA MET A 246 10.55 4.54 6.30
C MET A 246 10.62 5.91 6.97
N GLY A 247 9.52 6.66 6.91
CA GLY A 247 9.43 7.94 7.58
C GLY A 247 10.10 9.11 6.84
N GLY A 248 10.26 9.00 5.52
CA GLY A 248 10.77 10.12 4.73
C GLY A 248 9.82 11.31 4.75
N GLU A 249 10.37 12.52 4.80
CA GLU A 249 9.59 13.78 4.79
C GLU A 249 8.92 14.04 3.44
N THR A 250 9.61 13.66 2.35
CA THR A 250 9.11 13.76 0.98
C THR A 250 9.47 12.50 0.19
N SER A 251 8.74 12.22 -0.90
CA SER A 251 9.07 11.13 -1.80
C SER A 251 10.48 11.29 -2.38
N ARG A 252 10.86 12.52 -2.75
CA ARG A 252 12.19 12.84 -3.29
C ARG A 252 13.31 12.58 -2.26
N TRP A 253 13.13 13.01 -1.02
CA TRP A 253 14.09 12.75 0.06
C TRP A 253 14.25 11.25 0.30
N ARG A 254 13.12 10.51 0.40
CA ARG A 254 13.12 9.06 0.56
C ARG A 254 13.88 8.37 -0.57
N ASP A 255 13.65 8.76 -1.82
CA ASP A 255 14.30 8.19 -3.00
C ASP A 255 15.81 8.45 -2.98
N GLN A 256 16.24 9.68 -2.69
CA GLN A 256 17.65 10.03 -2.52
C GLN A 256 18.31 9.21 -1.40
N ARG A 257 17.61 9.02 -0.28
CA ARG A 257 18.11 8.23 0.84
C ARG A 257 18.31 6.76 0.46
N VAL A 258 17.35 6.16 -0.26
CA VAL A 258 17.48 4.80 -0.80
C VAL A 258 18.69 4.69 -1.71
N ILE A 259 18.86 5.60 -2.68
CA ILE A 259 20.00 5.60 -3.61
C ILE A 259 21.31 5.65 -2.83
N SER A 260 21.44 6.58 -1.90
CA SER A 260 22.64 6.75 -1.07
C SER A 260 22.95 5.49 -0.26
N LEU A 261 21.97 4.93 0.44
CA LEU A 261 22.15 3.75 1.27
C LEU A 261 22.47 2.50 0.43
N THR A 262 21.80 2.33 -0.71
CA THR A 262 22.05 1.23 -1.64
C THR A 262 23.45 1.30 -2.19
N ASN A 263 23.90 2.46 -2.69
CA ASN A 263 25.27 2.64 -3.20
C ASN A 263 26.29 2.35 -2.09
N LYS A 264 26.12 2.91 -0.90
CA LYS A 264 26.97 2.64 0.27
C LYS A 264 26.94 1.15 0.68
N GLY A 265 25.81 0.48 0.50
CA GLY A 265 25.70 -0.96 0.75
C GLY A 265 26.57 -1.78 -0.20
N PHE A 266 26.54 -1.45 -1.50
CA PHE A 266 27.35 -2.17 -2.51
C PHE A 266 28.86 -1.99 -2.33
N THR A 267 29.36 -0.88 -1.77
CA THR A 267 30.80 -0.72 -1.50
C THR A 267 31.33 -1.70 -0.45
N LYS A 268 30.44 -2.39 0.29
CA LYS A 268 30.83 -3.39 1.29
C LYS A 268 31.09 -4.78 0.72
N PHE A 269 30.77 -5.01 -0.56
CA PHE A 269 31.08 -6.26 -1.24
C PHE A 269 32.48 -6.17 -1.89
N LYS A 270 33.36 -7.09 -1.50
CA LYS A 270 34.76 -7.12 -2.04
C LYS A 270 34.87 -7.80 -3.39
N GLN A 271 33.94 -8.68 -3.73
CA GLN A 271 33.95 -9.47 -4.96
C GLN A 271 32.57 -9.59 -5.56
N PRO A 272 32.46 -9.70 -6.90
CA PRO A 272 31.24 -10.14 -7.55
C PRO A 272 30.81 -11.51 -7.02
N ARG A 273 29.53 -11.74 -6.85
CA ARG A 273 28.99 -13.06 -6.59
C ARG A 273 28.70 -13.70 -7.95
N LEU A 274 29.27 -14.84 -8.22
CA LEU A 274 28.85 -15.65 -9.34
C LEU A 274 27.43 -16.12 -9.01
N ASP A 275 26.45 -15.73 -9.84
CA ASP A 275 25.03 -16.10 -9.63
C ASP A 275 24.94 -17.64 -9.70
N PRO A 276 24.46 -18.32 -8.67
CA PRO A 276 24.03 -19.70 -8.85
C PRO A 276 22.66 -19.61 -9.58
N GLU A 277 22.66 -20.08 -10.84
CA GLU A 277 21.51 -20.17 -11.73
C GLU A 277 20.98 -18.85 -12.31
N PHE A 278 21.60 -18.43 -13.37
CA PHE A 278 20.94 -17.75 -14.47
C PHE A 278 19.92 -18.76 -15.03
N ILE A 279 18.66 -18.63 -14.59
CA ILE A 279 17.54 -19.34 -15.23
C ILE A 279 17.50 -18.79 -16.66
N GLU A 280 17.83 -19.65 -17.62
CA GLU A 280 17.94 -19.33 -19.04
C GLU A 280 16.62 -18.70 -19.54
N GLN A 281 16.74 -17.73 -20.42
CA GLN A 281 15.62 -16.98 -21.00
C GLN A 281 14.59 -17.85 -21.75
N SER A 282 14.87 -19.13 -21.97
CA SER A 282 13.98 -20.10 -22.62
C SER A 282 12.71 -20.44 -21.83
N ASP A 283 12.69 -20.25 -20.50
CA ASP A 283 11.56 -20.63 -19.65
C ASP A 283 10.49 -19.54 -19.52
N LEU A 284 10.62 -18.43 -20.24
CA LEU A 284 9.72 -17.28 -20.12
C LEU A 284 8.47 -17.36 -21.00
N HIS A 285 8.33 -18.35 -21.87
CA HIS A 285 7.16 -18.46 -22.75
C HIS A 285 5.95 -19.16 -22.12
N GLU A 286 6.16 -19.89 -21.02
CA GLU A 286 5.07 -20.46 -20.25
C GLU A 286 5.35 -20.24 -18.75
N LEU A 287 4.62 -19.33 -18.11
CA LEU A 287 4.45 -19.44 -16.66
C LEU A 287 3.87 -20.84 -16.44
N PRO A 288 4.54 -21.75 -15.75
CA PRO A 288 4.03 -23.09 -15.61
C PRO A 288 2.66 -22.98 -14.96
N ASN A 289 1.64 -23.48 -15.66
CA ASN A 289 0.48 -23.98 -14.95
C ASN A 289 1.06 -24.87 -13.84
N PRO A 290 0.71 -24.64 -12.58
CA PRO A 290 1.26 -25.46 -11.51
C PRO A 290 1.06 -26.90 -11.91
N ARG A 291 2.17 -27.64 -12.14
CA ARG A 291 2.08 -29.08 -12.34
C ARG A 291 1.35 -29.60 -11.14
N ILE A 292 0.21 -30.19 -11.40
CA ILE A 292 -0.47 -31.04 -10.45
C ILE A 292 0.55 -32.13 -10.14
N VAL A 293 1.25 -32.01 -9.02
CA VAL A 293 1.91 -33.17 -8.42
C VAL A 293 0.74 -34.00 -7.89
N SER A 294 0.23 -34.86 -8.78
CA SER A 294 -0.68 -35.92 -8.43
C SER A 294 0.14 -37.03 -7.78
N GLU A 295 0.64 -36.77 -6.61
CA GLU A 295 1.03 -37.83 -5.69
C GLU A 295 0.07 -37.76 -4.51
N ASN A 296 -0.86 -38.69 -4.58
CA ASN A 296 -1.81 -38.97 -3.54
C ASN A 296 -1.04 -39.41 -2.27
N PRO A 297 -1.02 -38.61 -1.18
CA PRO A 297 -0.29 -38.95 0.03
C PRO A 297 -0.78 -40.23 0.71
N LEU A 298 -1.85 -40.83 0.21
CA LEU A 298 -2.48 -42.04 0.79
C LEU A 298 -1.83 -43.36 0.32
N GLN A 299 -0.90 -43.36 -0.64
CA GLN A 299 -0.26 -44.62 -1.10
C GLN A 299 1.06 -44.95 -0.40
N GLN A 300 1.66 -44.05 0.38
CA GLN A 300 2.86 -44.38 1.14
C GLN A 300 2.65 -44.76 2.61
N MET A 301 1.40 -44.83 3.09
CA MET A 301 1.10 -45.23 4.47
C MET A 301 0.76 -46.74 4.64
N ASN A 302 0.91 -47.58 3.63
CA ASN A 302 0.55 -49.00 3.72
C ASN A 302 1.73 -49.94 4.06
N SER A 303 2.86 -49.44 4.59
CA SER A 303 3.98 -50.32 4.96
C SER A 303 4.40 -50.24 6.45
N PHE A 304 3.57 -49.73 7.33
CA PHE A 304 3.81 -49.88 8.78
C PHE A 304 2.59 -50.53 9.46
N SER A 305 2.79 -51.73 9.97
CA SER A 305 1.79 -52.52 10.72
C SER A 305 1.59 -51.91 12.11
N PRO A 306 0.36 -51.93 12.66
CA PRO A 306 0.05 -51.17 13.87
C PRO A 306 -0.06 -52.07 15.10
N ALA A 307 0.38 -51.57 16.21
CA ALA A 307 -0.10 -51.99 17.54
C ALA A 307 -0.75 -50.77 18.23
N GLY A 308 -2.05 -50.87 18.41
CA GLY A 308 -2.78 -50.31 19.55
C GLY A 308 -3.11 -48.83 19.57
N LEU A 309 -4.32 -48.46 19.09
CA LEU A 309 -5.03 -47.26 19.60
C LEU A 309 -6.57 -47.50 19.58
N PRO A 310 -7.33 -46.89 20.51
CA PRO A 310 -8.74 -47.26 20.77
C PRO A 310 -9.74 -46.59 19.77
N GLN A 311 -10.82 -47.28 19.56
CA GLN A 311 -11.94 -46.95 18.69
C GLN A 311 -12.72 -45.70 19.19
N VAL A 312 -12.93 -44.72 18.34
CA VAL A 312 -13.89 -43.64 18.59
C VAL A 312 -15.15 -43.87 17.74
N LYS A 313 -16.29 -43.92 18.43
CA LYS A 313 -17.64 -44.14 17.87
C LYS A 313 -18.04 -42.99 16.90
N ARG A 314 -18.54 -43.40 15.72
CA ARG A 314 -19.22 -42.49 14.75
C ARG A 314 -20.56 -42.05 15.34
N ILE A 315 -20.79 -40.74 15.36
CA ILE A 315 -22.11 -40.14 15.57
C ILE A 315 -22.65 -39.75 14.20
N SER A 316 -23.79 -40.36 13.82
CA SER A 316 -24.54 -40.05 12.62
C SER A 316 -25.53 -38.90 12.87
N TYR A 317 -25.55 -37.89 11.99
CA TYR A 317 -26.58 -36.87 11.97
C TYR A 317 -27.62 -37.16 10.91
N PRO A 318 -28.92 -36.90 11.17
CA PRO A 318 -29.99 -37.20 10.21
C PRO A 318 -30.10 -36.15 9.12
N SER A 319 -30.41 -36.61 7.90
CA SER A 319 -30.67 -35.77 6.73
C SER A 319 -32.05 -35.10 6.85
N VAL A 320 -32.11 -33.80 6.55
CA VAL A 320 -33.36 -33.05 6.41
C VAL A 320 -33.68 -32.88 4.92
N ALA A 321 -34.89 -33.26 4.58
CA ALA A 321 -35.45 -33.31 3.24
C ALA A 321 -35.73 -31.89 2.68
N THR A 322 -35.52 -31.76 1.38
CA THR A 322 -35.98 -30.64 0.54
C THR A 322 -37.45 -30.79 0.20
N PRO A 323 -38.24 -29.72 0.10
CA PRO A 323 -39.49 -29.75 -0.68
C PRO A 323 -39.31 -29.07 -2.05
N ASN A 324 -39.66 -29.83 -3.06
CA ASN A 324 -39.98 -29.35 -4.40
C ASN A 324 -41.25 -28.51 -4.39
N ASN A 325 -41.29 -27.46 -5.14
CA ASN A 325 -42.51 -26.95 -5.76
C ASN A 325 -42.19 -26.06 -6.98
N THR A 326 -42.46 -26.56 -8.15
CA THR A 326 -42.94 -25.84 -9.33
C THR A 326 -44.41 -26.25 -9.49
N PRO A 327 -45.34 -25.45 -10.08
CA PRO A 327 -45.25 -24.90 -11.42
C PRO A 327 -46.06 -23.61 -11.73
N SER A 328 -45.90 -23.22 -12.95
CA SER A 328 -46.85 -22.79 -14.00
C SER A 328 -47.09 -21.32 -14.31
N ASN A 329 -46.76 -21.05 -15.56
CA ASN A 329 -47.49 -20.33 -16.63
C ASN A 329 -48.31 -19.08 -16.34
N ALA A 330 -47.99 -17.98 -17.04
CA ALA A 330 -48.81 -17.44 -18.15
C ALA A 330 -48.27 -16.10 -18.68
N LEU A 331 -47.84 -16.10 -19.91
CA LEU A 331 -48.43 -15.39 -21.07
C LEU A 331 -48.44 -13.84 -21.09
N LYS A 332 -47.76 -13.34 -22.07
CA LYS A 332 -48.12 -12.42 -23.17
C LYS A 332 -47.51 -11.00 -23.19
N LYS A 333 -46.78 -10.83 -24.27
CA LYS A 333 -46.86 -9.90 -25.40
C LYS A 333 -46.19 -8.51 -25.33
N LYS A 334 -45.28 -8.36 -26.32
CA LYS A 334 -45.04 -7.22 -27.24
C LYS A 334 -44.76 -5.85 -26.64
N ASN A 335 -43.58 -5.31 -26.91
CA ASN A 335 -43.43 -4.34 -27.99
C ASN A 335 -41.93 -4.03 -28.25
N ALA A 336 -41.54 -4.13 -29.47
CA ALA A 336 -40.30 -3.61 -30.00
C ALA A 336 -40.38 -2.07 -30.01
N LEU A 337 -39.35 -1.45 -29.45
CA LEU A 337 -39.04 -0.05 -29.81
C LEU A 337 -37.52 0.10 -29.94
N THR A 338 -37.13 0.41 -31.14
CA THR A 338 -35.83 0.95 -31.53
C THR A 338 -35.48 2.17 -30.70
N THR A 339 -34.33 2.16 -30.05
CA THR A 339 -33.74 3.39 -29.56
C THR A 339 -32.24 3.41 -29.82
N SER A 340 -31.83 4.49 -30.43
CA SER A 340 -30.48 4.97 -30.68
C SER A 340 -29.55 4.91 -29.48
N PRO A 341 -28.20 4.94 -29.72
CA PRO A 341 -27.22 4.84 -28.64
C PRO A 341 -27.29 6.07 -27.73
N ASN A 342 -27.74 5.87 -26.54
CA ASN A 342 -27.77 6.87 -25.49
C ASN A 342 -26.33 7.24 -25.12
N LYS A 343 -25.95 8.48 -25.36
CA LYS A 343 -24.80 9.16 -24.76
C LYS A 343 -24.87 8.96 -23.24
N ILE A 344 -23.95 8.19 -22.70
CA ILE A 344 -23.72 8.09 -21.27
C ILE A 344 -23.35 9.49 -20.79
N LYS A 345 -24.30 10.18 -20.15
CA LYS A 345 -24.01 11.38 -19.38
C LYS A 345 -23.00 10.98 -18.28
N LYS A 346 -21.75 11.48 -18.38
CA LYS A 346 -20.81 11.50 -17.25
C LYS A 346 -21.55 12.18 -16.10
N GLU A 347 -21.85 11.43 -15.05
CA GLU A 347 -22.22 12.01 -13.77
C GLU A 347 -21.09 12.97 -13.36
N LYS A 348 -21.46 14.22 -13.13
CA LYS A 348 -20.54 15.26 -12.68
C LYS A 348 -20.10 14.89 -11.27
N GLN A 349 -18.90 14.35 -11.13
CA GLN A 349 -18.24 14.29 -9.84
C GLN A 349 -18.07 15.72 -9.31
N ASP A 350 -18.49 15.96 -8.08
CA ASP A 350 -18.26 17.22 -7.38
C ASP A 350 -16.74 17.48 -7.32
N GLU A 351 -16.29 18.55 -7.93
CA GLU A 351 -14.88 18.94 -7.96
C GLU A 351 -14.56 19.73 -6.69
N TRP A 352 -13.58 19.25 -5.94
CA TRP A 352 -13.11 19.86 -4.71
C TRP A 352 -11.75 20.52 -4.91
N GLY A 353 -11.46 21.46 -4.02
CA GLY A 353 -10.17 22.11 -3.94
C GLY A 353 -9.79 22.43 -2.51
N VAL A 354 -8.59 22.96 -2.34
CA VAL A 354 -8.08 23.46 -1.06
C VAL A 354 -7.54 24.87 -1.20
N GLN A 355 -7.89 25.76 -0.30
CA GLN A 355 -7.35 27.11 -0.21
C GLN A 355 -6.23 27.13 0.82
N ILE A 356 -5.03 27.58 0.41
CA ILE A 356 -3.80 27.54 1.20
C ILE A 356 -3.31 28.90 1.67
N GLY A 357 -4.08 29.93 1.42
CA GLY A 357 -3.78 31.26 1.92
C GLY A 357 -4.26 32.39 1.03
N THR A 358 -4.03 33.63 1.50
CA THR A 358 -4.29 34.87 0.77
C THR A 358 -3.01 35.69 0.68
N PHE A 359 -2.75 36.32 -0.45
CA PHE A 359 -1.49 36.97 -0.76
C PHE A 359 -1.72 38.36 -1.39
N LYS A 360 -0.78 39.27 -1.17
CA LYS A 360 -0.82 40.61 -1.79
C LYS A 360 -0.53 40.57 -3.30
N ASN A 361 0.24 39.58 -3.74
CA ASN A 361 0.73 39.45 -5.11
C ASN A 361 0.33 38.09 -5.70
N ALA A 362 -0.16 38.08 -6.97
CA ALA A 362 -0.55 36.87 -7.68
C ALA A 362 0.61 35.88 -7.89
N ASN A 363 1.82 36.41 -8.20
CA ASN A 363 2.99 35.55 -8.39
C ASN A 363 3.39 34.83 -7.08
N GLN A 364 3.33 35.52 -5.94
CA GLN A 364 3.59 34.91 -4.64
C GLN A 364 2.56 33.82 -4.31
N ALA A 365 1.28 34.09 -4.59
CA ALA A 365 0.21 33.10 -4.45
C ALA A 365 0.47 31.85 -5.32
N HIS A 366 0.83 32.07 -6.58
CA HIS A 366 1.14 30.99 -7.53
C HIS A 366 2.36 30.18 -7.12
N MET A 367 3.46 30.83 -6.77
CA MET A 367 4.70 30.15 -6.36
C MET A 367 4.51 29.33 -5.09
N THR A 368 3.71 29.82 -4.12
CA THR A 368 3.41 29.07 -2.91
C THR A 368 2.55 27.84 -3.22
N ALA A 369 1.50 28.01 -4.05
CA ALA A 369 0.64 26.91 -4.45
C ALA A 369 1.42 25.86 -5.27
N ALA A 370 2.23 26.27 -6.23
CA ALA A 370 3.04 25.37 -7.04
C ALA A 370 4.06 24.58 -6.21
N ARG A 371 4.70 25.25 -5.24
CA ARG A 371 5.65 24.59 -4.32
C ARG A 371 4.96 23.52 -3.46
N LEU A 372 3.77 23.82 -2.94
CA LEU A 372 3.01 22.88 -2.13
C LEU A 372 2.46 21.74 -2.99
N LEU A 373 1.98 22.02 -4.20
CA LEU A 373 1.55 21.00 -5.16
C LEU A 373 2.70 20.02 -5.49
N ALA A 374 3.90 20.54 -5.72
CA ALA A 374 5.09 19.72 -5.99
C ALA A 374 5.54 18.85 -4.82
N LYS A 375 5.12 19.19 -3.60
CA LYS A 375 5.40 18.43 -2.38
C LYS A 375 4.34 17.39 -2.05
N LEU A 376 3.16 17.45 -2.69
CA LEU A 376 2.09 16.50 -2.41
C LEU A 376 2.57 15.07 -2.65
N PRO A 377 2.07 14.10 -1.85
CA PRO A 377 2.29 12.69 -2.09
C PRO A 377 1.88 12.26 -3.49
N ASP A 378 2.70 11.43 -4.14
CA ASP A 378 2.44 10.91 -5.50
C ASP A 378 1.14 10.09 -5.62
N ASP A 379 0.54 9.69 -4.50
CA ASP A 379 -0.71 8.96 -4.43
C ASP A 379 -1.94 9.88 -4.25
N ILE A 380 -1.74 11.18 -4.20
CA ILE A 380 -2.82 12.17 -4.30
C ILE A 380 -3.08 12.43 -5.79
N GLU A 381 -4.37 12.52 -6.15
CA GLU A 381 -4.81 12.89 -7.50
C GLU A 381 -4.07 14.14 -7.99
N GLU A 382 -3.77 14.20 -9.29
CA GLU A 382 -3.12 15.36 -9.89
C GLU A 382 -4.00 16.60 -9.71
N GLY A 383 -3.54 17.50 -8.84
CA GLY A 383 -4.19 18.78 -8.65
C GLY A 383 -3.62 19.85 -9.57
N GLN A 384 -4.35 20.93 -9.70
CA GLN A 384 -3.95 22.11 -10.49
C GLN A 384 -3.88 23.35 -9.59
N VAL A 385 -2.89 24.21 -9.87
CA VAL A 385 -2.82 25.52 -9.21
C VAL A 385 -3.91 26.44 -9.77
N SER A 386 -4.67 27.06 -8.89
CA SER A 386 -5.69 28.05 -9.22
C SER A 386 -5.52 29.31 -8.36
N ILE A 387 -5.47 30.47 -8.99
CA ILE A 387 -5.39 31.74 -8.27
C ILE A 387 -6.71 32.47 -8.45
N ALA A 388 -7.43 32.67 -7.38
CA ALA A 388 -8.70 33.40 -7.37
C ALA A 388 -8.50 34.81 -6.80
N ARG A 389 -9.15 35.82 -7.42
CA ARG A 389 -9.16 37.17 -6.88
C ARG A 389 -10.28 37.31 -5.85
N ALA A 390 -9.98 37.85 -4.68
CA ALA A 390 -10.97 38.11 -3.65
C ALA A 390 -11.92 39.24 -4.08
N THR A 391 -13.22 39.07 -3.91
CA THR A 391 -14.25 40.03 -4.34
C THR A 391 -14.43 41.21 -3.39
N ARG A 392 -13.85 41.17 -2.19
CA ARG A 392 -13.92 42.25 -1.20
C ARG A 392 -12.53 42.90 -1.01
N LYS A 393 -12.52 44.24 -0.80
CA LYS A 393 -11.33 45.05 -0.48
C LYS A 393 -10.75 44.68 0.89
N GLN A 394 -10.14 43.54 1.02
CA GLN A 394 -9.28 43.17 2.14
C GLN A 394 -7.84 43.07 1.67
N GLY A 395 -6.87 43.48 2.46
CA GLY A 395 -5.48 43.75 2.12
C GLY A 395 -4.71 42.69 1.33
N ASN A 396 -5.20 41.47 1.16
CA ASN A 396 -4.60 40.39 0.37
C ASN A 396 -5.58 39.87 -0.67
N PRO A 397 -5.59 40.41 -1.93
CA PRO A 397 -6.62 40.16 -2.92
C PRO A 397 -6.49 38.80 -3.66
N TYR A 398 -5.41 38.07 -3.51
CA TYR A 398 -5.16 36.81 -4.23
C TYR A 398 -5.24 35.60 -3.30
N ARG A 399 -6.12 34.65 -3.63
CA ARG A 399 -6.26 33.38 -2.91
C ARG A 399 -5.53 32.30 -3.67
N ALA A 400 -4.54 31.66 -3.04
CA ALA A 400 -3.87 30.50 -3.57
C ALA A 400 -4.69 29.25 -3.30
N ARG A 401 -4.96 28.48 -4.34
CA ARG A 401 -5.79 27.28 -4.31
C ARG A 401 -5.15 26.13 -5.10
N LEU A 402 -5.38 24.90 -4.67
CA LEU A 402 -5.19 23.70 -5.46
C LEU A 402 -6.57 23.11 -5.74
N VAL A 403 -6.86 22.74 -6.98
CA VAL A 403 -8.19 22.26 -7.43
C VAL A 403 -8.05 20.98 -8.26
N GLY A 404 -9.13 20.29 -8.52
CA GLY A 404 -9.12 19.05 -9.31
C GLY A 404 -9.08 17.80 -8.44
N PHE A 405 -9.55 17.88 -7.20
CA PHE A 405 -9.56 16.76 -6.26
C PHE A 405 -10.97 16.19 -6.05
N SER A 406 -11.04 14.93 -5.64
CA SER A 406 -12.21 14.41 -4.94
C SER A 406 -12.30 15.03 -3.53
N LYS A 407 -13.44 14.90 -2.87
CA LYS A 407 -13.63 15.38 -1.49
C LYS A 407 -12.60 14.81 -0.54
N GLU A 408 -12.40 13.50 -0.62
CA GLU A 408 -11.46 12.75 0.21
C GLU A 408 -10.01 13.14 -0.09
N ALA A 409 -9.69 13.37 -1.36
CA ALA A 409 -8.35 13.85 -1.75
C ALA A 409 -8.10 15.26 -1.24
N ALA A 410 -9.07 16.18 -1.33
CA ALA A 410 -8.95 17.54 -0.79
C ALA A 410 -8.70 17.55 0.72
N GLN A 411 -9.39 16.70 1.48
CA GLN A 411 -9.15 16.55 2.92
C GLN A 411 -7.73 16.06 3.23
N ARG A 412 -7.23 15.08 2.45
CA ARG A 412 -5.85 14.56 2.59
C ARG A 412 -4.80 15.62 2.23
N VAL A 413 -5.06 16.37 1.16
CA VAL A 413 -4.20 17.50 0.76
C VAL A 413 -4.12 18.55 1.86
N CYS A 414 -5.25 18.94 2.44
CA CYS A 414 -5.27 19.90 3.54
C CYS A 414 -4.51 19.37 4.76
N TYR A 415 -4.76 18.15 5.16
CA TYR A 415 -4.02 17.54 6.27
C TYR A 415 -2.50 17.55 6.04
N PHE A 416 -2.05 17.25 4.81
CA PHE A 416 -0.64 17.30 4.44
C PHE A 416 -0.07 18.72 4.52
N ILE A 417 -0.79 19.70 3.96
CA ILE A 417 -0.37 21.11 3.94
C ILE A 417 -0.30 21.71 5.35
N GLU A 418 -1.20 21.33 6.24
CA GLU A 418 -1.20 21.76 7.64
C GLU A 418 0.00 21.20 8.42
N GLN A 419 0.45 19.99 8.10
CA GLN A 419 1.68 19.41 8.67
C GLN A 419 2.94 20.15 8.19
N GLU A 420 2.89 20.84 7.05
CA GLU A 420 3.94 21.72 6.55
C GLU A 420 3.85 23.15 7.17
N GLY A 421 3.00 23.34 8.16
CA GLY A 421 2.82 24.64 8.84
C GLY A 421 2.06 25.69 8.03
N THR A 422 1.37 25.29 6.95
CA THR A 422 0.57 26.18 6.11
C THR A 422 -0.92 25.95 6.36
N PRO A 423 -1.71 27.01 6.68
CA PRO A 423 -3.15 26.88 6.85
C PRO A 423 -3.82 26.34 5.60
N CYS A 424 -4.78 25.44 5.76
CA CYS A 424 -5.50 24.86 4.65
C CYS A 424 -7.00 24.78 4.93
N LEU A 425 -7.80 25.09 3.90
CA LEU A 425 -9.25 25.01 3.98
C LEU A 425 -9.79 24.26 2.75
N PRO A 426 -10.39 23.06 2.92
CA PRO A 426 -11.03 22.38 1.81
C PRO A 426 -12.32 23.12 1.40
N PHE A 427 -12.62 23.16 0.10
CA PHE A 427 -13.86 23.76 -0.42
C PHE A 427 -14.38 22.98 -1.63
N GLN A 428 -15.70 23.02 -1.83
CA GLN A 428 -16.34 22.50 -3.02
C GLN A 428 -16.38 23.58 -4.10
N LYS A 429 -15.97 23.28 -5.32
CA LYS A 429 -15.97 24.21 -6.44
C LYS A 429 -17.39 24.35 -7.02
N TYR A 430 -18.09 25.42 -6.64
CA TYR A 430 -19.35 25.76 -7.25
C TYR A 430 -19.18 26.42 -8.65
N ARG A 431 -20.10 26.16 -9.55
CA ARG A 431 -20.04 26.44 -11.00
C ARG A 431 -20.02 27.93 -11.43
N GLN A 432 -19.83 28.92 -10.54
CA GLN A 432 -19.97 30.34 -10.86
C GLN A 432 -18.73 31.22 -10.76
N GLU A 433 -17.53 30.69 -10.54
CA GLU A 433 -16.31 31.51 -10.64
C GLU A 433 -15.76 31.48 -12.07
N LYS A 434 -15.94 32.58 -12.85
CA LYS A 434 -15.25 32.79 -14.13
C LYS A 434 -13.74 32.70 -13.91
N MET A 435 -13.10 31.67 -14.45
CA MET A 435 -11.64 31.53 -14.43
C MET A 435 -11.02 32.57 -15.37
N TYR A 436 -10.18 33.43 -14.81
CA TYR A 436 -9.17 34.14 -15.58
C TYR A 436 -7.95 33.22 -15.71
N THR A 437 -7.79 32.57 -16.85
CA THR A 437 -6.52 31.98 -17.25
C THR A 437 -5.61 33.12 -17.66
N ALA A 438 -4.60 33.42 -16.88
CA ALA A 438 -3.49 34.25 -17.33
C ALA A 438 -2.63 33.38 -18.24
N SER A 439 -2.79 33.54 -19.57
CA SER A 439 -1.79 33.14 -20.54
C SER A 439 -0.55 34.00 -20.30
N ALA A 440 0.55 33.34 -20.04
CA ALA A 440 1.87 33.97 -20.02
C ALA A 440 2.21 34.45 -21.46
N GLN A 441 2.36 35.72 -21.63
CA GLN A 441 3.22 36.33 -22.63
C GLN A 441 4.55 36.70 -21.97
#